data_4d6a3c2d805dfe48c5c8bde6c2b505ae
#
_entry.id   4d6a3c2d805dfe48c5c8bde6c2b505ae
#
_cell.length_a   1.000
_cell.length_b   1.000
_cell.length_c   1.000
_cell.angle_alpha   90.00
_cell.angle_beta   90.00
_cell.angle_gamma   90.00
#
_symmetry.space_group_name_H-M   'P 1'
#
loop_
_entity.id
_entity.type
_entity.pdbx_description
1 polymer ?
#
loop_
_entity_poly.entity_id
_entity_poly.type
_entity_poly.pdbx_seq_one_letter_code
_entity_poly.pdbx_strand_id
1 'polypeptide(L)'
;MSWEAASVRVMEGSSPGAPPLQTLLGDGVPTLLRGLARDWPLVQRGLQSPQSAMDHLREHYNGRPVQYSWGDPSTRGRPFYNAGFTELNCEVRRGGLDRVLEELASHLDDAHPPTYYVASLLVDQCLPGLRAAGNDLDFSDAGVQPPPSIWIGNRVTASCHYDAPNNIACCAVGRRRFTLFPPEQIANLYPGPLEPTPGGQAVSVVDFSAPDLERYPRFRQAMQAARSVVLEPGDALFIPSMWWHHVEGLDPFTVLVNYWWSSMPAWIPTPMHALYHAMWAIRDRPEGEKRAWREVFDHYVFGPAPRAGEHLPAPARGMLGEIDEMRARQLRAMLIDKLNR
;
A
#
# COMPACT_ATOMS: atom_id res chain seq x y z
N MET A 1 14.07 -9.57 20.52
CA MET A 1 14.84 -8.31 20.66
C MET A 1 13.97 -7.21 20.05
N SER A 2 13.54 -6.24 20.85
CA SER A 2 12.93 -5.03 20.31
C SER A 2 14.05 -4.19 19.69
N TRP A 3 14.07 -4.06 18.37
CA TRP A 3 14.94 -3.13 17.68
C TRP A 3 14.25 -1.75 17.65
N GLU A 4 15.00 -0.70 17.96
CA GLU A 4 14.50 0.67 17.92
C GLU A 4 14.60 1.21 16.50
N ALA A 5 13.46 1.51 15.91
CA ALA A 5 13.39 2.25 14.66
C ALA A 5 13.37 3.75 14.96
N ALA A 6 13.93 4.56 14.05
CA ALA A 6 13.81 6.00 14.13
C ALA A 6 12.33 6.45 14.00
N SER A 7 11.99 7.59 14.59
CA SER A 7 10.64 8.17 14.43
C SER A 7 10.43 8.67 13.00
N VAL A 8 9.18 8.63 12.54
CA VAL A 8 8.78 9.35 11.32
C VAL A 8 8.73 10.85 11.59
N ARG A 9 8.82 11.66 10.53
CA ARG A 9 8.54 13.09 10.62
C ARG A 9 7.11 13.29 11.12
N VAL A 10 6.90 14.27 11.97
CA VAL A 10 5.58 14.67 12.49
C VAL A 10 5.23 16.04 11.94
N MET A 11 4.02 16.20 11.46
CA MET A 11 3.45 17.50 11.10
C MET A 11 2.27 17.78 12.03
N GLU A 12 2.45 18.80 12.85
CA GLU A 12 1.42 19.29 13.79
C GLU A 12 0.59 20.39 13.12
N GLY A 13 -0.65 20.55 13.56
CA GLY A 13 -1.49 21.67 13.15
C GLY A 13 -2.05 21.60 11.74
N SER A 14 -2.05 20.41 11.11
CA SER A 14 -2.79 20.20 9.86
C SER A 14 -4.27 20.51 10.08
N SER A 15 -4.89 21.25 9.15
CA SER A 15 -6.33 21.47 9.18
C SER A 15 -7.04 20.12 9.13
N PRO A 16 -8.01 19.85 10.04
CA PRO A 16 -8.75 18.60 9.99
C PRO A 16 -9.38 18.39 8.60
N GLY A 17 -9.23 17.17 8.07
CA GLY A 17 -9.80 16.80 6.79
C GLY A 17 -9.03 17.24 5.54
N ALA A 18 -8.09 18.20 5.61
CA ALA A 18 -7.37 18.74 4.45
C ALA A 18 -5.85 18.45 4.54
N PRO A 19 -5.33 17.44 3.82
CA PRO A 19 -3.92 17.12 3.83
C PRO A 19 -3.08 18.12 3.01
N PRO A 20 -1.90 18.58 3.49
CA PRO A 20 -1.03 19.53 2.79
C PRO A 20 -0.20 18.84 1.69
N LEU A 21 -0.85 18.34 0.62
CA LEU A 21 -0.25 17.44 -0.36
C LEU A 21 0.97 17.99 -1.07
N GLN A 22 1.00 19.29 -1.42
CA GLN A 22 2.16 19.89 -2.11
C GLN A 22 3.43 19.80 -1.26
N THR A 23 3.31 20.08 0.05
CA THR A 23 4.42 19.95 0.99
C THR A 23 4.86 18.50 1.15
N LEU A 24 3.89 17.58 1.31
CA LEU A 24 4.17 16.15 1.48
C LEU A 24 4.87 15.54 0.26
N LEU A 25 4.41 15.89 -0.95
CA LEU A 25 5.02 15.44 -2.21
C LEU A 25 6.38 16.05 -2.43
N GLY A 26 6.57 17.35 -2.09
CA GLY A 26 7.87 18.03 -2.21
C GLY A 26 8.93 17.44 -1.29
N ASP A 27 8.55 17.02 -0.08
CA ASP A 27 9.46 16.42 0.89
C ASP A 27 9.75 14.93 0.59
N GLY A 28 8.79 14.20 0.01
CA GLY A 28 8.94 12.81 -0.42
C GLY A 28 9.31 11.82 0.69
N VAL A 29 8.96 12.12 1.95
CA VAL A 29 9.27 11.28 3.11
C VAL A 29 7.99 10.93 3.89
N PRO A 30 7.93 9.74 4.53
CA PRO A 30 6.81 9.39 5.38
C PRO A 30 6.60 10.42 6.49
N THR A 31 5.35 10.89 6.61
CA THR A 31 5.00 11.98 7.52
C THR A 31 3.71 11.66 8.26
N LEU A 32 3.76 11.70 9.59
CA LEU A 32 2.60 11.59 10.46
C LEU A 32 1.85 12.92 10.48
N LEU A 33 0.56 12.88 10.22
CA LEU A 33 -0.39 13.99 10.25
C LEU A 33 -1.30 13.81 11.46
N ARG A 34 -0.97 14.47 12.56
CA ARG A 34 -1.69 14.34 13.82
C ARG A 34 -3.12 14.84 13.71
N GLY A 35 -4.08 13.97 14.05
CA GLY A 35 -5.49 14.33 14.16
C GLY A 35 -6.14 14.75 12.85
N LEU A 36 -5.57 14.42 11.68
CA LEU A 36 -6.12 14.81 10.36
C LEU A 36 -7.57 14.34 10.18
N ALA A 37 -7.89 13.12 10.65
CA ALA A 37 -9.22 12.50 10.54
C ALA A 37 -9.98 12.51 11.89
N ARG A 38 -9.55 13.27 12.88
CA ARG A 38 -10.11 13.22 14.25
C ARG A 38 -11.60 13.52 14.31
N ASP A 39 -12.10 14.36 13.42
CA ASP A 39 -13.51 14.80 13.43
C ASP A 39 -14.43 13.83 12.66
N TRP A 40 -13.90 12.74 12.13
CA TRP A 40 -14.71 11.75 11.43
C TRP A 40 -15.68 11.04 12.39
N PRO A 41 -16.97 10.91 12.03
CA PRO A 41 -17.93 10.16 12.83
C PRO A 41 -17.49 8.73 13.16
N LEU A 42 -16.85 8.03 12.21
CA LEU A 42 -16.31 6.69 12.46
C LEU A 42 -15.23 6.67 13.54
N VAL A 43 -14.36 7.68 13.57
CA VAL A 43 -13.35 7.86 14.63
C VAL A 43 -14.04 8.09 15.97
N GLN A 44 -15.01 9.01 16.03
CA GLN A 44 -15.73 9.34 17.25
C GLN A 44 -16.52 8.13 17.80
N ARG A 45 -17.13 7.34 16.92
CA ARG A 45 -17.79 6.08 17.28
C ARG A 45 -16.79 5.03 17.78
N GLY A 46 -15.63 4.91 17.11
CA GLY A 46 -14.55 3.99 17.51
C GLY A 46 -13.96 4.30 18.88
N LEU A 47 -13.88 5.58 19.25
CA LEU A 47 -13.43 6.02 20.58
C LEU A 47 -14.43 5.67 21.67
N GLN A 48 -15.72 5.52 21.36
CA GLN A 48 -16.73 5.07 22.33
C GLN A 48 -16.60 3.57 22.59
N SER A 49 -16.63 2.76 21.53
CA SER A 49 -16.43 1.31 21.60
C SER A 49 -16.26 0.69 20.21
N PRO A 50 -15.64 -0.49 20.11
CA PRO A 50 -15.63 -1.27 18.86
C PRO A 50 -17.03 -1.51 18.31
N GLN A 51 -18.00 -1.84 19.17
CA GLN A 51 -19.38 -2.06 18.78
C GLN A 51 -20.03 -0.84 18.14
N SER A 52 -19.83 0.34 18.71
CA SER A 52 -20.37 1.60 18.16
C SER A 52 -19.80 1.89 16.75
N ALA A 53 -18.53 1.61 16.51
CA ALA A 53 -17.94 1.72 15.18
C ALA A 53 -18.50 0.68 14.21
N MET A 54 -18.67 -0.58 14.62
CA MET A 54 -19.28 -1.63 13.82
C MET A 54 -20.71 -1.29 13.42
N ASP A 55 -21.50 -0.73 14.34
CA ASP A 55 -22.87 -0.30 14.07
C ASP A 55 -22.90 0.85 13.06
N HIS A 56 -21.99 1.82 13.20
CA HIS A 56 -21.84 2.89 12.21
C HIS A 56 -21.49 2.36 10.82
N LEU A 57 -20.63 1.35 10.71
CA LEU A 57 -20.33 0.71 9.42
C LEU A 57 -21.57 -0.02 8.85
N ARG A 58 -22.36 -0.68 9.69
CA ARG A 58 -23.62 -1.36 9.28
C ARG A 58 -24.66 -0.38 8.76
N GLU A 59 -24.79 0.81 9.38
CA GLU A 59 -25.71 1.87 8.94
C GLU A 59 -25.48 2.28 7.47
N HIS A 60 -24.22 2.19 6.99
CA HIS A 60 -23.84 2.57 5.63
C HIS A 60 -23.65 1.40 4.68
N TYR A 61 -23.75 0.16 5.17
CA TYR A 61 -23.55 -1.03 4.33
C TYR A 61 -24.76 -1.30 3.44
N ASN A 62 -24.50 -1.51 2.16
CA ASN A 62 -25.56 -1.70 1.15
C ASN A 62 -25.88 -3.18 0.83
N GLY A 63 -25.36 -4.14 1.59
CA GLY A 63 -25.61 -5.55 1.42
C GLY A 63 -24.80 -6.24 0.30
N ARG A 64 -23.93 -5.53 -0.41
CA ARG A 64 -23.09 -6.15 -1.45
C ARG A 64 -22.03 -7.05 -0.81
N PRO A 65 -21.86 -8.30 -1.30
CA PRO A 65 -20.84 -9.18 -0.76
C PRO A 65 -19.44 -8.60 -0.88
N VAL A 66 -18.69 -8.64 0.22
CA VAL A 66 -17.29 -8.22 0.30
C VAL A 66 -16.38 -9.45 0.26
N GLN A 67 -15.15 -9.24 -0.24
CA GLN A 67 -14.09 -10.24 -0.15
C GLN A 67 -13.30 -10.01 1.13
N TYR A 68 -12.94 -11.09 1.82
CA TYR A 68 -12.10 -11.03 3.01
C TYR A 68 -11.18 -12.24 3.10
N SER A 69 -10.03 -12.06 3.72
CA SER A 69 -9.13 -13.14 4.09
C SER A 69 -9.58 -13.73 5.42
N TRP A 70 -9.64 -15.06 5.48
CA TRP A 70 -9.86 -15.81 6.69
C TRP A 70 -8.68 -16.76 6.94
N GLY A 71 -8.23 -16.83 8.18
CA GLY A 71 -7.21 -17.77 8.61
C GLY A 71 -7.53 -18.29 9.98
N ASP A 72 -7.22 -19.57 10.23
CA ASP A 72 -7.35 -20.13 11.57
C ASP A 72 -6.38 -19.45 12.55
N PRO A 73 -6.50 -19.68 13.88
CA PRO A 73 -5.65 -19.04 14.89
C PRO A 73 -4.14 -19.27 14.69
N SER A 74 -3.72 -20.32 13.98
CA SER A 74 -2.30 -20.60 13.71
C SER A 74 -1.66 -19.57 12.78
N THR A 75 -2.45 -18.83 12.00
CA THR A 75 -1.98 -17.70 11.17
C THR A 75 -1.50 -16.52 12.02
N ARG A 76 -1.90 -16.47 13.30
CA ARG A 76 -1.55 -15.40 14.25
C ARG A 76 -1.80 -13.98 13.70
N GLY A 77 -2.92 -13.81 12.99
CA GLY A 77 -3.28 -12.53 12.39
C GLY A 77 -2.45 -12.12 11.16
N ARG A 78 -1.62 -13.00 10.62
CA ARG A 78 -0.74 -12.68 9.49
C ARG A 78 -1.13 -13.46 8.22
N PRO A 79 -1.96 -12.91 7.32
CA PRO A 79 -2.08 -13.40 5.96
C PRO A 79 -0.72 -13.40 5.27
N PHE A 80 -0.23 -14.58 4.92
CA PHE A 80 1.13 -14.77 4.45
C PHE A 80 1.23 -16.02 3.57
N TYR A 81 2.43 -16.50 3.35
CA TYR A 81 2.69 -17.74 2.62
C TYR A 81 2.68 -18.97 3.55
N ASN A 82 2.48 -20.14 2.97
CA ASN A 82 2.83 -21.42 3.57
C ASN A 82 4.37 -21.54 3.76
N ALA A 83 4.84 -22.59 4.42
CA ALA A 83 6.26 -22.79 4.69
C ALA A 83 7.14 -22.86 3.41
N GLY A 84 6.56 -23.26 2.27
CA GLY A 84 7.25 -23.38 0.98
C GLY A 84 7.16 -22.14 0.10
N PHE A 85 6.46 -21.09 0.53
CA PHE A 85 6.18 -19.87 -0.27
C PHE A 85 5.46 -20.13 -1.61
N THR A 86 4.73 -21.24 -1.72
CA THR A 86 4.03 -21.66 -2.94
C THR A 86 2.55 -21.31 -2.92
N GLU A 87 1.98 -21.14 -1.73
CA GLU A 87 0.56 -20.86 -1.50
C GLU A 87 0.40 -19.90 -0.33
N LEU A 88 -0.79 -19.34 -0.18
CA LEU A 88 -1.12 -18.50 0.97
C LEU A 88 -1.57 -19.38 2.16
N ASN A 89 -1.34 -18.91 3.38
CA ASN A 89 -1.75 -19.55 4.64
C ASN A 89 -3.17 -19.17 5.07
N CYS A 90 -3.90 -18.45 4.25
CA CYS A 90 -5.26 -17.99 4.51
C CYS A 90 -6.15 -18.25 3.31
N GLU A 91 -7.44 -18.37 3.57
CA GLU A 91 -8.47 -18.53 2.55
C GLU A 91 -9.02 -17.15 2.17
N VAL A 92 -9.29 -16.95 0.89
CA VAL A 92 -10.07 -15.81 0.41
C VAL A 92 -11.53 -16.22 0.34
N ARG A 93 -12.36 -15.57 1.15
CA ARG A 93 -13.80 -15.83 1.26
C ARG A 93 -14.60 -14.63 0.75
N ARG A 94 -15.89 -14.86 0.46
CA ARG A 94 -16.82 -13.82 0.07
C ARG A 94 -18.12 -13.94 0.87
N GLY A 95 -18.60 -12.83 1.43
CA GLY A 95 -19.79 -12.81 2.28
C GLY A 95 -20.29 -11.40 2.58
N GLY A 96 -21.33 -11.28 3.37
CA GLY A 96 -21.82 -9.99 3.84
C GLY A 96 -20.85 -9.34 4.84
N LEU A 97 -20.66 -8.03 4.75
CA LEU A 97 -19.84 -7.28 5.71
C LEU A 97 -20.45 -7.36 7.13
N ASP A 98 -21.77 -7.36 7.25
CA ASP A 98 -22.50 -7.53 8.50
C ASP A 98 -22.08 -8.81 9.23
N ARG A 99 -21.96 -9.93 8.50
CA ARG A 99 -21.47 -11.21 9.05
C ARG A 99 -20.01 -11.14 9.48
N VAL A 100 -19.16 -10.52 8.68
CA VAL A 100 -17.74 -10.33 9.06
C VAL A 100 -17.63 -9.49 10.33
N LEU A 101 -18.45 -8.45 10.49
CA LEU A 101 -18.50 -7.63 11.70
C LEU A 101 -19.06 -8.41 12.91
N GLU A 102 -20.04 -9.31 12.74
CA GLU A 102 -20.51 -10.21 13.79
C GLU A 102 -19.40 -11.14 14.28
N GLU A 103 -18.66 -11.76 13.36
CA GLU A 103 -17.53 -12.63 13.70
C GLU A 103 -16.41 -11.85 14.43
N LEU A 104 -16.05 -10.67 13.94
CA LEU A 104 -15.08 -9.82 14.61
C LEU A 104 -15.54 -9.43 16.03
N ALA A 105 -16.83 -9.13 16.20
CA ALA A 105 -17.40 -8.79 17.51
C ALA A 105 -17.35 -9.99 18.48
N SER A 106 -17.59 -11.21 18.00
CA SER A 106 -17.56 -12.43 18.85
C SER A 106 -16.16 -12.76 19.37
N HIS A 107 -15.11 -12.24 18.72
CA HIS A 107 -13.71 -12.52 19.04
C HIS A 107 -12.95 -11.34 19.68
N LEU A 108 -13.64 -10.29 20.14
CA LEU A 108 -12.97 -9.10 20.71
C LEU A 108 -12.10 -9.42 21.92
N ASP A 109 -12.53 -10.37 22.76
CA ASP A 109 -11.85 -10.76 24.00
C ASP A 109 -10.95 -11.98 23.84
N ASP A 110 -10.88 -12.58 22.62
CA ASP A 110 -10.07 -13.75 22.38
C ASP A 110 -8.59 -13.41 22.32
N ALA A 111 -7.77 -14.18 23.04
CA ALA A 111 -6.33 -14.05 23.02
C ALA A 111 -5.72 -14.52 21.67
N HIS A 112 -6.35 -15.51 21.04
CA HIS A 112 -5.91 -16.13 19.79
C HIS A 112 -7.07 -16.27 18.81
N PRO A 113 -7.64 -15.17 18.31
CA PRO A 113 -8.77 -15.22 17.41
C PRO A 113 -8.37 -15.77 16.03
N PRO A 114 -9.30 -16.32 15.26
CA PRO A 114 -9.09 -16.51 13.83
C PRO A 114 -8.90 -15.14 13.16
N THR A 115 -8.17 -15.13 12.05
CA THR A 115 -7.94 -13.92 11.26
C THR A 115 -9.14 -13.60 10.40
N TYR A 116 -9.68 -12.40 10.52
CA TYR A 116 -10.64 -11.80 9.59
C TYR A 116 -10.07 -10.48 9.07
N TYR A 117 -9.94 -10.37 7.74
CA TYR A 117 -9.37 -9.18 7.13
C TYR A 117 -10.05 -8.81 5.83
N VAL A 118 -10.88 -7.78 5.86
CA VAL A 118 -11.41 -7.11 4.66
C VAL A 118 -10.34 -6.12 4.20
N ALA A 119 -9.75 -6.38 3.04
CA ALA A 119 -8.63 -5.60 2.51
C ALA A 119 -9.06 -4.79 1.28
N SER A 120 -8.72 -3.51 1.27
CA SER A 120 -8.88 -2.60 0.11
C SER A 120 -10.30 -2.58 -0.47
N LEU A 121 -11.32 -2.56 0.40
CA LEU A 121 -12.71 -2.43 -0.04
C LEU A 121 -12.99 -0.99 -0.45
N LEU A 122 -13.41 -0.75 -1.69
CA LEU A 122 -13.81 0.59 -2.14
C LEU A 122 -15.05 1.06 -1.38
N VAL A 123 -14.93 2.16 -0.66
CA VAL A 123 -15.98 2.71 0.22
C VAL A 123 -17.25 2.98 -0.59
N ASP A 124 -17.16 3.65 -1.72
CA ASP A 124 -18.32 4.03 -2.53
C ASP A 124 -19.10 2.83 -3.10
N GLN A 125 -18.48 1.65 -3.18
CA GLN A 125 -19.12 0.44 -3.70
C GLN A 125 -19.94 -0.31 -2.64
N CYS A 126 -19.50 -0.34 -1.39
CA CYS A 126 -20.10 -1.17 -0.35
C CYS A 126 -20.65 -0.38 0.85
N LEU A 127 -20.13 0.83 1.07
CA LEU A 127 -20.51 1.73 2.15
C LEU A 127 -20.90 3.12 1.60
N PRO A 128 -21.82 3.19 0.60
CA PRO A 128 -22.23 4.45 0.01
C PRO A 128 -22.87 5.32 1.11
N GLY A 129 -22.49 6.57 1.18
CA GLY A 129 -22.95 7.47 2.23
C GLY A 129 -21.96 7.63 3.41
N LEU A 130 -21.00 6.72 3.61
CA LEU A 130 -19.99 6.88 4.67
C LEU A 130 -19.19 8.18 4.47
N ARG A 131 -18.82 8.52 3.24
CA ARG A 131 -18.16 9.79 2.89
C ARG A 131 -19.06 10.99 3.16
N ALA A 132 -20.30 10.95 2.68
CA ALA A 132 -21.29 12.02 2.86
C ALA A 132 -21.65 12.24 4.35
N ALA A 133 -21.47 11.21 5.18
CA ALA A 133 -21.62 11.30 6.61
C ALA A 133 -20.40 11.97 7.31
N GLY A 134 -19.42 12.47 6.56
CA GLY A 134 -18.27 13.20 7.10
C GLY A 134 -17.01 12.35 7.33
N ASN A 135 -16.95 11.13 6.79
CA ASN A 135 -15.76 10.27 6.87
C ASN A 135 -14.96 10.35 5.56
N ASP A 136 -14.45 11.54 5.25
CA ASP A 136 -13.67 11.77 4.02
C ASP A 136 -12.60 12.84 4.23
N LEU A 137 -11.58 12.83 3.36
CA LEU A 137 -10.60 13.91 3.27
C LEU A 137 -10.91 14.82 2.08
N ASP A 138 -10.60 16.09 2.23
CA ASP A 138 -10.71 17.08 1.17
C ASP A 138 -9.38 17.18 0.40
N PHE A 139 -9.41 16.82 -0.87
CA PHE A 139 -8.28 16.90 -1.81
C PHE A 139 -8.45 18.03 -2.84
N SER A 140 -9.40 18.94 -2.66
CA SER A 140 -9.73 19.99 -3.64
C SER A 140 -8.53 20.85 -4.03
N ASP A 141 -7.69 21.23 -3.05
CA ASP A 141 -6.49 22.06 -3.29
C ASP A 141 -5.39 21.35 -4.10
N ALA A 142 -5.45 20.04 -4.22
CA ALA A 142 -4.43 19.24 -4.90
C ALA A 142 -4.82 18.82 -6.32
N GLY A 143 -6.05 19.10 -6.75
CA GLY A 143 -6.55 18.71 -8.07
C GLY A 143 -6.65 17.20 -8.30
N VAL A 144 -6.66 16.40 -7.23
CA VAL A 144 -6.86 14.95 -7.27
C VAL A 144 -8.08 14.58 -6.44
N GLN A 145 -8.73 13.47 -6.79
CA GLN A 145 -9.87 12.93 -6.03
C GLN A 145 -9.73 11.42 -5.92
N PRO A 146 -8.82 10.93 -5.07
CA PRO A 146 -8.60 9.51 -4.93
C PRO A 146 -9.81 8.84 -4.26
N PRO A 147 -10.33 7.73 -4.81
CA PRO A 147 -11.39 6.98 -4.14
C PRO A 147 -10.86 6.38 -2.83
N PRO A 148 -11.59 6.50 -1.72
CA PRO A 148 -11.20 5.87 -0.47
C PRO A 148 -11.38 4.37 -0.51
N SER A 149 -10.40 3.66 0.06
CA SER A 149 -10.47 2.25 0.36
C SER A 149 -10.47 2.03 1.85
N ILE A 150 -11.28 1.08 2.34
CA ILE A 150 -11.38 0.76 3.77
C ILE A 150 -10.81 -0.64 4.04
N TRP A 151 -10.17 -0.77 5.18
CA TRP A 151 -9.52 -1.97 5.67
C TRP A 151 -10.05 -2.28 7.05
N ILE A 152 -10.69 -3.43 7.23
CA ILE A 152 -11.36 -3.81 8.47
C ILE A 152 -10.84 -5.17 8.93
N GLY A 153 -10.46 -5.29 10.17
CA GLY A 153 -9.99 -6.55 10.71
C GLY A 153 -9.73 -6.52 12.20
N ASN A 154 -9.30 -7.66 12.72
CA ASN A 154 -8.80 -7.76 14.08
C ASN A 154 -7.30 -7.40 14.17
N ARG A 155 -6.50 -8.04 15.04
CA ARG A 155 -5.03 -7.82 15.14
C ARG A 155 -4.29 -8.37 13.92
N VAL A 156 -4.54 -7.79 12.74
CA VAL A 156 -3.95 -8.24 11.50
C VAL A 156 -2.60 -7.57 11.25
N THR A 157 -1.66 -8.37 10.77
CA THR A 157 -0.35 -7.92 10.29
C THR A 157 -0.31 -8.00 8.77
N ALA A 158 -0.25 -6.86 8.10
CA ALA A 158 0.12 -6.78 6.69
C ALA A 158 1.64 -6.81 6.57
N SER A 159 2.19 -7.91 6.03
CA SER A 159 3.63 -8.09 5.87
C SER A 159 4.23 -6.99 5.02
N CYS A 160 5.49 -6.63 5.30
CA CYS A 160 6.18 -5.50 4.68
C CYS A 160 6.17 -5.59 3.16
N HIS A 161 5.59 -4.60 2.51
CA HIS A 161 5.41 -4.46 1.07
C HIS A 161 5.51 -2.98 0.67
N TYR A 162 5.48 -2.70 -0.61
CA TYR A 162 5.39 -1.35 -1.13
C TYR A 162 4.17 -1.22 -2.04
N ASP A 163 3.65 0.00 -2.13
CA ASP A 163 2.63 0.39 -3.10
C ASP A 163 3.22 1.33 -4.15
N ALA A 164 2.79 1.17 -5.41
CA ALA A 164 3.23 2.07 -6.47
C ALA A 164 2.66 3.50 -6.36
N PRO A 165 1.39 3.74 -5.93
CA PRO A 165 0.87 5.08 -5.72
C PRO A 165 1.38 5.71 -4.42
N ASN A 166 1.26 7.04 -4.32
CA ASN A 166 1.28 7.75 -3.04
C ASN A 166 0.05 7.34 -2.21
N ASN A 167 0.17 7.41 -0.89
CA ASN A 167 -0.85 6.93 0.03
C ASN A 167 -1.00 7.87 1.23
N ILE A 168 -2.24 8.21 1.59
CA ILE A 168 -2.59 8.71 2.92
C ILE A 168 -3.43 7.66 3.61
N ALA A 169 -2.95 7.14 4.74
CA ALA A 169 -3.56 6.09 5.52
C ALA A 169 -4.10 6.67 6.83
N CYS A 170 -5.42 6.80 6.97
CA CYS A 170 -6.13 7.34 8.13
C CYS A 170 -6.52 6.21 9.09
N CYS A 171 -6.02 6.25 10.32
CA CYS A 171 -6.40 5.32 11.36
C CYS A 171 -7.78 5.73 11.92
N ALA A 172 -8.83 4.99 11.57
CA ALA A 172 -10.18 5.36 11.99
C ALA A 172 -10.60 4.69 13.31
N VAL A 173 -10.25 3.41 13.51
CA VAL A 173 -10.61 2.67 14.73
C VAL A 173 -9.44 1.79 15.16
N GLY A 174 -9.20 1.76 16.48
CA GLY A 174 -8.07 1.04 17.07
C GLY A 174 -6.73 1.66 16.65
N ARG A 175 -5.63 1.13 17.16
CA ARG A 175 -4.29 1.63 16.88
C ARG A 175 -3.59 0.75 15.85
N ARG A 176 -2.72 1.37 15.04
CA ARG A 176 -1.87 0.65 14.10
C ARG A 176 -0.43 1.10 14.20
N ARG A 177 0.49 0.14 14.17
CA ARG A 177 1.92 0.42 14.02
C ARG A 177 2.31 0.30 12.57
N PHE A 178 2.99 1.31 12.07
CA PHE A 178 3.68 1.26 10.78
C PHE A 178 5.18 1.23 11.00
N THR A 179 5.86 0.31 10.33
CA THR A 179 7.32 0.29 10.22
C THR A 179 7.67 0.44 8.75
N LEU A 180 8.42 1.51 8.44
CA LEU A 180 8.65 1.97 7.07
C LEU A 180 10.13 1.91 6.71
N PHE A 181 10.39 1.63 5.44
CA PHE A 181 11.76 1.56 4.92
C PHE A 181 11.84 2.26 3.57
N PRO A 182 12.94 2.98 3.29
CA PRO A 182 13.12 3.61 1.99
C PRO A 182 13.31 2.54 0.88
N PRO A 183 12.98 2.86 -0.37
CA PRO A 183 13.01 1.92 -1.50
C PRO A 183 14.36 1.20 -1.68
N GLU A 184 15.46 1.84 -1.33
CA GLU A 184 16.82 1.29 -1.43
C GLU A 184 17.04 0.04 -0.56
N GLN A 185 16.16 -0.19 0.41
CA GLN A 185 16.24 -1.36 1.30
C GLN A 185 15.67 -2.64 0.67
N ILE A 186 15.19 -2.61 -0.58
CA ILE A 186 14.57 -3.77 -1.24
C ILE A 186 15.38 -5.07 -1.09
N ALA A 187 16.68 -5.04 -1.33
CA ALA A 187 17.54 -6.23 -1.21
C ALA A 187 17.71 -6.70 0.26
N ASN A 188 17.58 -5.80 1.22
CA ASN A 188 17.74 -6.04 2.64
C ASN A 188 16.43 -6.51 3.29
N LEU A 189 15.29 -6.30 2.63
CA LEU A 189 13.97 -6.73 3.06
C LEU A 189 13.60 -8.13 2.56
N TYR A 190 14.42 -8.75 1.73
CA TYR A 190 14.19 -10.09 1.21
C TYR A 190 12.78 -10.29 0.64
N PRO A 191 12.42 -9.65 -0.49
CA PRO A 191 11.13 -9.85 -1.13
C PRO A 191 10.88 -11.32 -1.45
N GLY A 192 9.67 -11.77 -1.22
CA GLY A 192 9.20 -13.11 -1.57
C GLY A 192 8.81 -13.23 -3.05
N PRO A 193 8.03 -14.26 -3.38
CA PRO A 193 7.53 -14.47 -4.73
C PRO A 193 6.79 -13.26 -5.28
N LEU A 194 6.89 -13.04 -6.59
CA LEU A 194 6.06 -12.08 -7.30
C LEU A 194 4.63 -12.61 -7.50
N GLU A 195 4.47 -13.94 -7.48
CA GLU A 195 3.21 -14.67 -7.60
C GLU A 195 3.33 -16.04 -6.89
N PRO A 196 2.33 -16.43 -6.04
CA PRO A 196 1.22 -15.61 -5.54
C PRO A 196 1.70 -14.55 -4.54
N THR A 197 0.84 -13.54 -4.26
CA THR A 197 1.12 -12.53 -3.25
C THR A 197 -0.08 -12.34 -2.31
N PRO A 198 0.14 -12.02 -1.02
CA PRO A 198 -0.96 -11.79 -0.08
C PRO A 198 -1.82 -10.56 -0.37
N GLY A 199 -1.28 -9.56 -1.07
CA GLY A 199 -1.95 -8.27 -1.31
C GLY A 199 -1.64 -7.63 -2.67
N GLY A 200 -1.21 -8.41 -3.67
CA GLY A 200 -0.92 -7.91 -5.03
C GLY A 200 0.53 -7.51 -5.25
N GLN A 201 1.30 -7.27 -4.20
CA GLN A 201 2.73 -6.93 -4.26
C GLN A 201 3.56 -7.98 -3.55
N ALA A 202 4.82 -8.16 -3.98
CA ALA A 202 5.77 -8.99 -3.25
C ALA A 202 5.94 -8.47 -1.82
N VAL A 203 5.88 -9.35 -0.84
CA VAL A 203 6.07 -8.99 0.58
C VAL A 203 7.39 -9.52 1.09
N SER A 204 8.00 -8.86 2.08
CA SER A 204 9.17 -9.38 2.78
C SER A 204 8.88 -10.74 3.40
N VAL A 205 9.78 -11.70 3.20
CA VAL A 205 9.67 -13.04 3.81
C VAL A 205 10.18 -13.08 5.25
N VAL A 206 10.76 -12.00 5.75
CA VAL A 206 11.24 -11.90 7.12
C VAL A 206 10.06 -11.80 8.09
N ASP A 207 10.10 -12.55 9.19
CA ASP A 207 9.20 -12.35 10.32
C ASP A 207 9.72 -11.21 11.18
N PHE A 208 9.02 -10.06 11.16
CA PHE A 208 9.44 -8.86 11.90
C PHE A 208 9.26 -9.00 13.41
N SER A 209 8.40 -9.91 13.86
CA SER A 209 8.21 -10.19 15.29
C SER A 209 9.37 -11.01 15.89
N ALA A 210 10.00 -11.86 15.06
CA ALA A 210 11.12 -12.71 15.44
C ALA A 210 12.08 -12.91 14.25
N PRO A 211 12.87 -11.88 13.87
CA PRO A 211 13.72 -11.95 12.68
C PRO A 211 14.82 -13.01 12.81
N ASP A 212 14.84 -13.96 11.88
CA ASP A 212 15.93 -14.91 11.73
C ASP A 212 17.11 -14.22 11.02
N LEU A 213 18.02 -13.66 11.82
CA LEU A 213 19.17 -12.91 11.31
C LEU A 213 20.33 -13.79 10.84
N GLU A 214 20.26 -15.12 11.03
CA GLU A 214 21.18 -16.07 10.41
C GLU A 214 20.75 -16.35 8.97
N ARG A 215 19.46 -16.61 8.77
CA ARG A 215 18.88 -16.82 7.45
C ARG A 215 18.79 -15.53 6.62
N TYR A 216 18.52 -14.38 7.26
CA TYR A 216 18.33 -13.08 6.62
C TYR A 216 19.31 -12.01 7.14
N PRO A 217 20.64 -12.19 6.98
CA PRO A 217 21.64 -11.33 7.62
C PRO A 217 21.61 -9.86 7.20
N ARG A 218 21.21 -9.56 5.95
CA ARG A 218 21.08 -8.17 5.46
C ARG A 218 19.93 -7.42 6.12
N PHE A 219 18.96 -8.12 6.72
CA PHE A 219 17.86 -7.46 7.42
C PHE A 219 18.34 -6.56 8.56
N ARG A 220 19.54 -6.80 9.14
CA ARG A 220 20.18 -5.86 10.08
C ARG A 220 20.36 -4.45 9.49
N GLN A 221 20.65 -4.34 8.19
CA GLN A 221 20.79 -3.05 7.50
C GLN A 221 19.41 -2.38 7.31
N ALA A 222 18.39 -3.17 6.96
CA ALA A 222 17.02 -2.66 6.90
C ALA A 222 16.59 -2.13 8.28
N MET A 223 16.83 -2.85 9.37
CA MET A 223 16.50 -2.40 10.73
C MET A 223 17.12 -1.04 11.08
N GLN A 224 18.35 -0.75 10.63
CA GLN A 224 19.03 0.55 10.87
C GLN A 224 18.37 1.70 10.08
N ALA A 225 17.77 1.41 8.91
CA ALA A 225 17.09 2.40 8.08
C ALA A 225 15.61 2.54 8.40
N ALA A 226 15.08 1.72 9.31
CA ALA A 226 13.66 1.68 9.63
C ALA A 226 13.19 2.94 10.34
N ARG A 227 11.97 3.33 10.02
CA ARG A 227 11.21 4.34 10.76
C ARG A 227 9.93 3.71 11.28
N SER A 228 9.51 4.05 12.49
CA SER A 228 8.28 3.50 13.06
C SER A 228 7.40 4.57 13.66
N VAL A 229 6.10 4.34 13.59
CA VAL A 229 5.08 5.20 14.20
C VAL A 229 3.88 4.35 14.60
N VAL A 230 3.27 4.70 15.72
CA VAL A 230 1.93 4.23 16.10
C VAL A 230 0.95 5.33 15.78
N LEU A 231 -0.07 4.99 14.98
CA LEU A 231 -1.21 5.85 14.71
C LEU A 231 -2.27 5.57 15.75
N GLU A 232 -2.72 6.64 16.41
CA GLU A 232 -3.92 6.65 17.23
C GLU A 232 -5.16 6.93 16.34
N PRO A 233 -6.38 6.58 16.79
CA PRO A 233 -7.60 6.95 16.05
C PRO A 233 -7.67 8.45 15.76
N GLY A 234 -7.87 8.79 14.50
CA GLY A 234 -7.87 10.17 13.99
C GLY A 234 -6.55 10.62 13.37
N ASP A 235 -5.44 9.92 13.61
CA ASP A 235 -4.17 10.22 12.94
C ASP A 235 -4.16 9.70 11.51
N ALA A 236 -3.34 10.30 10.66
CA ALA A 236 -3.05 9.81 9.33
C ALA A 236 -1.54 9.76 9.04
N LEU A 237 -1.15 8.87 8.14
CA LEU A 237 0.23 8.72 7.71
C LEU A 237 0.32 8.92 6.19
N PHE A 238 1.12 9.89 5.76
CA PHE A 238 1.54 9.97 4.37
C PHE A 238 2.66 8.97 4.11
N ILE A 239 2.48 8.11 3.12
CA ILE A 239 3.47 7.14 2.66
C ILE A 239 3.75 7.45 1.19
N PRO A 240 4.97 7.94 0.85
CA PRO A 240 5.32 8.19 -0.54
C PRO A 240 5.31 6.91 -1.38
N SER A 241 5.09 7.04 -2.67
CA SER A 241 5.21 5.97 -3.66
C SER A 241 6.47 5.12 -3.42
N MET A 242 6.35 3.80 -3.52
CA MET A 242 7.44 2.81 -3.41
C MET A 242 8.08 2.67 -2.02
N TRP A 243 7.65 3.41 -1.00
CA TRP A 243 8.12 3.17 0.38
C TRP A 243 7.58 1.85 0.91
N TRP A 244 8.48 1.01 1.39
CA TRP A 244 8.12 -0.24 2.05
C TRP A 244 7.47 0.03 3.40
N HIS A 245 6.40 -0.69 3.70
CA HIS A 245 5.70 -0.54 4.97
C HIS A 245 5.16 -1.88 5.48
N HIS A 246 5.42 -2.13 6.74
CA HIS A 246 4.89 -3.23 7.55
C HIS A 246 3.83 -2.66 8.48
N VAL A 247 2.65 -3.26 8.54
CA VAL A 247 1.52 -2.70 9.29
C VAL A 247 0.96 -3.72 10.25
N GLU A 248 0.88 -3.35 11.53
CA GLU A 248 0.35 -4.19 12.59
C GLU A 248 -0.89 -3.54 13.21
N GLY A 249 -2.02 -4.24 13.22
CA GLY A 249 -3.18 -3.89 14.03
C GLY A 249 -2.90 -4.21 15.50
N LEU A 250 -2.96 -3.24 16.38
CA LEU A 250 -2.60 -3.41 17.79
C LEU A 250 -3.80 -3.76 18.68
N ASP A 251 -5.00 -3.40 18.25
CA ASP A 251 -6.23 -3.60 19.02
C ASP A 251 -7.12 -4.69 18.41
N PRO A 252 -8.05 -5.31 19.19
CA PRO A 252 -8.88 -6.42 18.73
C PRO A 252 -9.78 -6.11 17.53
N PHE A 253 -10.12 -4.84 17.32
CA PHE A 253 -10.84 -4.36 16.16
C PHE A 253 -10.17 -3.10 15.62
N THR A 254 -9.85 -3.10 14.34
CA THR A 254 -9.14 -1.99 13.70
C THR A 254 -9.76 -1.65 12.36
N VAL A 255 -9.89 -0.35 12.08
CA VAL A 255 -10.33 0.16 10.79
C VAL A 255 -9.34 1.23 10.31
N LEU A 256 -8.94 1.11 9.06
CA LEU A 256 -8.13 2.10 8.34
C LEU A 256 -8.89 2.51 7.10
N VAL A 257 -8.82 3.79 6.75
CA VAL A 257 -9.26 4.30 5.44
C VAL A 257 -8.08 4.92 4.76
N ASN A 258 -7.82 4.54 3.52
CA ASN A 258 -6.70 5.10 2.79
C ASN A 258 -7.09 5.64 1.42
N TYR A 259 -6.25 6.53 0.93
CA TYR A 259 -6.39 7.23 -0.34
C TYR A 259 -5.12 7.03 -1.16
N TRP A 260 -5.26 6.33 -2.28
CA TRP A 260 -4.16 6.12 -3.21
C TRP A 260 -4.30 6.99 -4.45
N TRP A 261 -3.23 7.67 -4.83
CA TRP A 261 -3.19 8.41 -6.09
C TRP A 261 -1.83 8.29 -6.76
N SER A 262 -1.84 8.33 -8.08
CA SER A 262 -0.64 8.40 -8.92
C SER A 262 -0.39 9.83 -9.36
N SER A 263 0.88 10.23 -9.45
CA SER A 263 1.29 11.47 -10.11
C SER A 263 1.23 11.38 -11.64
N MET A 264 0.99 10.16 -12.17
CA MET A 264 0.95 9.90 -13.61
C MET A 264 -0.48 9.83 -14.13
N PRO A 265 -0.74 10.30 -15.36
CA PRO A 265 -2.02 10.15 -16.02
C PRO A 265 -2.46 8.69 -16.15
N ALA A 266 -3.78 8.45 -16.17
CA ALA A 266 -4.36 7.09 -16.20
C ALA A 266 -4.01 6.26 -17.45
N TRP A 267 -3.58 6.89 -18.54
CA TRP A 267 -3.11 6.18 -19.75
C TRP A 267 -1.68 5.64 -19.67
N ILE A 268 -0.91 6.04 -18.66
CA ILE A 268 0.42 5.48 -18.39
C ILE A 268 0.25 4.15 -17.64
N PRO A 269 0.79 3.03 -18.19
CA PRO A 269 0.63 1.72 -17.57
C PRO A 269 1.46 1.57 -16.29
N THR A 270 1.14 0.55 -15.51
CA THR A 270 1.96 0.19 -14.34
C THR A 270 3.39 -0.19 -14.74
N PRO A 271 4.42 0.28 -14.02
CA PRO A 271 5.81 -0.10 -14.26
C PRO A 271 6.09 -1.61 -14.13
N MET A 272 5.23 -2.35 -13.42
CA MET A 272 5.35 -3.80 -13.27
C MET A 272 5.36 -4.55 -14.60
N HIS A 273 4.62 -4.07 -15.62
CA HIS A 273 4.65 -4.68 -16.95
C HIS A 273 6.04 -4.53 -17.60
N ALA A 274 6.69 -3.39 -17.43
CA ALA A 274 8.06 -3.19 -17.90
C ALA A 274 9.05 -4.06 -17.13
N LEU A 275 8.87 -4.23 -15.81
CA LEU A 275 9.70 -5.12 -15.00
C LEU A 275 9.59 -6.58 -15.48
N TYR A 276 8.38 -7.11 -15.66
CA TYR A 276 8.19 -8.50 -16.15
C TYR A 276 8.82 -8.71 -17.52
N HIS A 277 8.64 -7.74 -18.43
CA HIS A 277 9.25 -7.83 -19.76
C HIS A 277 10.78 -7.76 -19.69
N ALA A 278 11.35 -6.88 -18.86
CA ALA A 278 12.79 -6.78 -18.66
C ALA A 278 13.36 -8.05 -17.99
N MET A 279 12.67 -8.65 -17.04
CA MET A 279 13.06 -9.94 -16.45
C MET A 279 13.10 -11.04 -17.53
N TRP A 280 12.10 -11.12 -18.39
CA TRP A 280 12.04 -12.08 -19.46
C TRP A 280 13.14 -11.86 -20.50
N ALA A 281 13.39 -10.61 -20.90
CA ALA A 281 14.26 -10.28 -22.03
C ALA A 281 15.73 -10.08 -21.64
N ILE A 282 16.04 -9.70 -20.37
CA ILE A 282 17.37 -9.20 -19.99
C ILE A 282 18.02 -9.99 -18.86
N ARG A 283 17.24 -10.46 -17.85
CA ARG A 283 17.77 -11.03 -16.61
C ARG A 283 18.83 -12.12 -16.82
N ASP A 284 18.61 -12.99 -17.78
CA ASP A 284 19.44 -14.19 -17.99
C ASP A 284 20.49 -14.00 -19.11
N ARG A 285 20.73 -12.75 -19.57
CA ARG A 285 21.78 -12.43 -20.53
C ARG A 285 23.17 -12.44 -19.87
N PRO A 286 24.25 -12.66 -20.67
CA PRO A 286 25.63 -12.52 -20.17
C PRO A 286 25.87 -11.17 -19.49
N GLU A 287 26.75 -11.16 -18.48
CA GLU A 287 27.01 -9.95 -17.69
C GLU A 287 27.45 -8.73 -18.50
N GLY A 288 28.22 -8.94 -19.61
CA GLY A 288 28.60 -7.85 -20.52
C GLY A 288 27.40 -7.21 -21.19
N GLU A 289 26.43 -8.02 -21.64
CA GLU A 289 25.20 -7.53 -22.26
C GLU A 289 24.31 -6.84 -21.22
N LYS A 290 24.17 -7.38 -20.00
CA LYS A 290 23.40 -6.75 -18.94
C LYS A 290 23.95 -5.38 -18.56
N ARG A 291 25.28 -5.22 -18.50
CA ARG A 291 25.90 -3.90 -18.30
C ARG A 291 25.57 -2.93 -19.43
N ALA A 292 25.66 -3.37 -20.70
CA ALA A 292 25.29 -2.53 -21.83
C ALA A 292 23.81 -2.12 -21.80
N TRP A 293 22.91 -3.07 -21.47
CA TRP A 293 21.49 -2.76 -21.33
C TRP A 293 21.20 -1.80 -20.16
N ARG A 294 21.96 -1.86 -19.08
CA ARG A 294 21.84 -0.86 -18.00
C ARG A 294 22.09 0.54 -18.50
N GLU A 295 23.17 0.77 -19.27
CA GLU A 295 23.47 2.09 -19.88
C GLU A 295 22.33 2.57 -20.79
N VAL A 296 21.73 1.66 -21.57
CA VAL A 296 20.57 1.96 -22.41
C VAL A 296 19.35 2.38 -21.57
N PHE A 297 19.04 1.65 -20.51
CA PHE A 297 17.92 2.00 -19.61
C PHE A 297 18.20 3.28 -18.85
N ASP A 298 19.42 3.50 -18.35
CA ASP A 298 19.81 4.72 -17.66
C ASP A 298 19.66 5.94 -18.58
N HIS A 299 19.98 5.81 -19.87
CA HIS A 299 19.82 6.87 -20.85
C HIS A 299 18.35 7.17 -21.21
N TYR A 300 17.57 6.12 -21.52
CA TYR A 300 16.22 6.30 -22.08
C TYR A 300 15.08 6.27 -21.07
N VAL A 301 15.29 5.68 -19.87
CA VAL A 301 14.22 5.40 -18.90
C VAL A 301 14.47 6.11 -17.57
N PHE A 302 15.67 6.01 -16.99
CA PHE A 302 15.96 6.52 -15.65
C PHE A 302 16.59 7.92 -15.65
N GLY A 303 17.13 8.36 -16.77
CA GLY A 303 17.64 9.73 -16.93
C GLY A 303 16.52 10.77 -17.05
N PRO A 304 16.86 12.06 -17.03
CA PRO A 304 15.88 13.13 -17.26
C PRO A 304 15.19 12.94 -18.63
N ALA A 305 13.86 12.88 -18.64
CA ALA A 305 13.09 12.56 -19.85
C ALA A 305 13.43 13.40 -21.10
N PRO A 306 13.70 14.74 -21.01
CA PRO A 306 14.07 15.53 -22.18
C PRO A 306 15.44 15.16 -22.76
N ARG A 307 16.37 14.66 -21.94
CA ARG A 307 17.78 14.45 -22.30
C ARG A 307 17.96 13.47 -23.45
N ALA A 308 17.19 12.40 -23.46
CA ALA A 308 17.30 11.38 -24.49
C ALA A 308 16.99 11.87 -25.92
N GLY A 309 16.20 12.95 -26.04
CA GLY A 309 15.77 13.52 -27.32
C GLY A 309 16.17 14.96 -27.57
N GLU A 310 16.90 15.63 -26.66
CA GLU A 310 17.16 17.08 -26.74
C GLU A 310 17.97 17.51 -27.98
N HIS A 311 18.86 16.64 -28.45
CA HIS A 311 19.69 16.83 -29.65
C HIS A 311 18.91 16.66 -30.97
N LEU A 312 17.66 16.19 -30.92
CA LEU A 312 16.82 15.99 -32.10
C LEU A 312 15.83 17.14 -32.29
N PRO A 313 15.56 17.56 -33.54
CA PRO A 313 14.47 18.51 -33.77
C PRO A 313 13.13 17.88 -33.36
N ALA A 314 12.19 18.69 -32.87
CA ALA A 314 10.93 18.25 -32.31
C ALA A 314 10.16 17.22 -33.16
N PRO A 315 10.05 17.34 -34.51
CA PRO A 315 9.37 16.35 -35.34
C PRO A 315 10.05 14.97 -35.37
N ALA A 316 11.34 14.89 -35.06
CA ALA A 316 12.11 13.65 -35.08
C ALA A 316 12.15 12.90 -33.75
N ARG A 317 11.65 13.50 -32.67
CA ARG A 317 11.70 12.91 -31.32
C ARG A 317 10.86 11.66 -31.17
N GLY A 318 9.71 11.56 -31.87
CA GLY A 318 8.84 10.39 -31.77
C GLY A 318 8.53 10.01 -30.32
N MET A 319 8.88 8.79 -29.92
CA MET A 319 8.71 8.28 -28.54
C MET A 319 9.65 8.93 -27.50
N LEU A 320 10.65 9.69 -27.92
CA LEU A 320 11.53 10.47 -27.03
C LEU A 320 10.94 11.83 -26.67
N GLY A 321 9.80 12.19 -27.27
CA GLY A 321 9.02 13.38 -26.90
C GLY A 321 8.02 13.06 -25.81
N GLU A 322 7.19 14.04 -25.47
CA GLU A 322 6.09 13.86 -24.52
C GLU A 322 5.17 12.71 -24.96
N ILE A 323 4.85 11.81 -24.05
CA ILE A 323 3.92 10.70 -24.28
C ILE A 323 2.52 11.16 -23.87
N ASP A 324 1.78 11.70 -24.84
CA ASP A 324 0.36 11.98 -24.71
C ASP A 324 -0.50 10.70 -24.83
N GLU A 325 -1.80 10.81 -24.66
CA GLU A 325 -2.72 9.67 -24.73
C GLU A 325 -2.68 8.95 -26.10
N MET A 326 -2.53 9.70 -27.20
CA MET A 326 -2.47 9.12 -28.54
C MET A 326 -1.19 8.30 -28.73
N ARG A 327 -0.03 8.85 -28.32
CA ARG A 327 1.26 8.13 -28.36
C ARG A 327 1.27 6.92 -27.45
N ALA A 328 0.65 7.02 -26.26
CA ALA A 328 0.49 5.89 -25.36
C ALA A 328 -0.33 4.75 -26.00
N ARG A 329 -1.41 5.06 -26.74
CA ARG A 329 -2.19 4.06 -27.50
C ARG A 329 -1.37 3.43 -28.62
N GLN A 330 -0.59 4.22 -29.38
CA GLN A 330 0.29 3.74 -30.44
C GLN A 330 1.38 2.83 -29.88
N LEU A 331 2.03 3.21 -28.78
CA LEU A 331 3.05 2.41 -28.11
C LEU A 331 2.49 1.08 -27.61
N ARG A 332 1.29 1.09 -27.00
CA ARG A 332 0.60 -0.12 -26.56
C ARG A 332 0.34 -1.07 -27.74
N ALA A 333 -0.23 -0.55 -28.83
CA ALA A 333 -0.52 -1.37 -30.02
C ALA A 333 0.76 -1.99 -30.62
N MET A 334 1.83 -1.20 -30.69
CA MET A 334 3.13 -1.66 -31.18
C MET A 334 3.72 -2.78 -30.26
N LEU A 335 3.64 -2.61 -28.95
CA LEU A 335 4.12 -3.61 -28.00
C LEU A 335 3.33 -4.91 -28.09
N ILE A 336 2.01 -4.85 -28.15
CA ILE A 336 1.14 -6.03 -28.32
C ILE A 336 1.50 -6.79 -29.61
N ASP A 337 1.64 -6.08 -30.75
CA ASP A 337 2.03 -6.70 -32.02
C ASP A 337 3.39 -7.40 -31.92
N LYS A 338 4.37 -6.77 -31.28
CA LYS A 338 5.72 -7.34 -31.11
C LYS A 338 5.74 -8.54 -30.16
N LEU A 339 4.93 -8.52 -29.11
CA LEU A 339 4.86 -9.60 -28.12
C LEU A 339 4.09 -10.83 -28.63
N ASN A 340 3.22 -10.67 -29.64
CA ASN A 340 2.48 -11.77 -30.27
C ASN A 340 3.26 -12.47 -31.39
N ARG A 341 4.48 -12.07 -31.69
CA ARG A 341 5.38 -12.70 -32.69
C ARG A 341 6.34 -13.66 -32.00
#